data_64538e48832cd2b87abd4dae10fb077d
#
_entry.id   64538e48832cd2b87abd4dae10fb077d
#
_cell.length_a   1.000
_cell.length_b   1.000
_cell.length_c   1.000
_cell.angle_alpha   90.00
_cell.angle_beta   90.00
_cell.angle_gamma   90.00
#
_symmetry.space_group_name_H-M   'P 1'
#
loop_
_entity.id
_entity.type
_entity.pdbx_description
1 polymer ?
#
loop_
_entity_poly.entity_id
_entity_poly.type
_entity_poly.pdbx_seq_one_letter_code
_entity_poly.pdbx_strand_id
1 'polypeptide(L)'
;MPERGFNIDSLTSFLRETVRKIIGWVGQHLASRAVNIEDLRKSSRILLPAPIFGYLDGAADDELSKTRNNSDFNRYELLPRFLVDVTSIDTSVAAMGANLAFPLICSPTGMSRLFHEKGELAVASACEKAGILYSLSTLSTYSIEEVTEVSAGPKWFQMYVFKDRSLI
;
A
#
# COMPACT_ATOMS: atom_id res chain seq x y z
N MET A 1 -52.55 5.39 -16.79
CA MET A 1 -51.17 5.78 -17.02
C MET A 1 -50.42 5.52 -15.72
N PRO A 2 -49.43 4.62 -15.64
CA PRO A 2 -48.66 4.44 -14.41
C PRO A 2 -47.69 5.63 -14.25
N GLU A 3 -47.81 6.33 -13.12
CA GLU A 3 -46.87 7.34 -12.70
C GLU A 3 -45.50 6.68 -12.54
N ARG A 4 -44.53 7.07 -13.35
CA ARG A 4 -43.10 6.72 -13.14
C ARG A 4 -42.61 7.52 -11.95
N GLY A 5 -42.84 7.00 -10.75
CA GLY A 5 -42.25 7.56 -9.55
C GLY A 5 -40.72 7.64 -9.70
N PHE A 6 -40.21 8.84 -9.53
CA PHE A 6 -38.75 9.10 -9.55
C PHE A 6 -38.11 8.38 -8.36
N ASN A 7 -37.35 7.33 -8.64
CA ASN A 7 -36.73 6.53 -7.58
C ASN A 7 -35.44 7.20 -7.11
N ILE A 8 -35.53 7.89 -5.98
CA ILE A 8 -34.40 8.60 -5.32
C ILE A 8 -33.24 7.66 -5.01
N ASP A 9 -33.52 6.39 -4.66
CA ASP A 9 -32.48 5.41 -4.33
C ASP A 9 -31.66 5.03 -5.57
N SER A 10 -32.28 4.92 -6.74
CA SER A 10 -31.57 4.64 -7.99
C SER A 10 -30.68 5.81 -8.40
N LEU A 11 -31.13 7.05 -8.18
CA LEU A 11 -30.33 8.24 -8.47
C LEU A 11 -29.13 8.38 -7.52
N THR A 12 -29.34 8.14 -6.23
CA THR A 12 -28.25 8.19 -5.24
C THR A 12 -27.21 7.11 -5.48
N SER A 13 -27.62 5.90 -5.87
CA SER A 13 -26.70 4.82 -6.21
C SER A 13 -25.91 5.14 -7.48
N PHE A 14 -26.55 5.66 -8.51
CA PHE A 14 -25.88 6.10 -9.75
C PHE A 14 -24.87 7.23 -9.50
N LEU A 15 -25.23 8.22 -8.68
CA LEU A 15 -24.34 9.33 -8.33
C LEU A 15 -23.12 8.82 -7.55
N ARG A 16 -23.30 7.92 -6.58
CA ARG A 16 -22.21 7.32 -5.82
C ARG A 16 -21.25 6.54 -6.72
N GLU A 17 -21.77 5.74 -7.62
CA GLU A 17 -20.95 4.98 -8.57
C GLU A 17 -20.19 5.89 -9.53
N THR A 18 -20.83 6.93 -10.03
CA THR A 18 -20.18 7.91 -10.93
C THR A 18 -19.06 8.66 -10.22
N VAL A 19 -19.31 9.15 -9.00
CA VAL A 19 -18.29 9.83 -8.18
C VAL A 19 -17.12 8.88 -7.89
N ARG A 20 -17.38 7.61 -7.55
CA ARG A 20 -16.33 6.61 -7.32
C ARG A 20 -15.46 6.39 -8.56
N LYS A 21 -16.08 6.28 -9.75
CA LYS A 21 -15.34 6.14 -11.03
C LYS A 21 -14.48 7.37 -11.33
N ILE A 22 -15.00 8.58 -11.09
CA ILE A 22 -14.25 9.82 -11.29
C ILE A 22 -13.05 9.88 -10.34
N ILE A 23 -13.25 9.63 -9.05
CA ILE A 23 -12.17 9.61 -8.06
C ILE A 23 -11.11 8.56 -8.43
N GLY A 24 -11.53 7.36 -8.84
CA GLY A 24 -10.62 6.30 -9.29
C GLY A 24 -9.80 6.72 -10.52
N TRP A 25 -10.44 7.34 -11.51
CA TRP A 25 -9.74 7.84 -12.70
C TRP A 25 -8.74 8.97 -12.36
N VAL A 26 -9.14 9.94 -11.53
CA VAL A 26 -8.24 11.01 -11.07
C VAL A 26 -7.07 10.42 -10.29
N GLY A 27 -7.32 9.46 -9.40
CA GLY A 27 -6.28 8.78 -8.63
C GLY A 27 -5.26 8.07 -9.52
N GLN A 28 -5.72 7.31 -10.52
CA GLN A 28 -4.84 6.65 -11.49
C GLN A 28 -4.03 7.65 -12.31
N HIS A 29 -4.65 8.74 -12.76
CA HIS A 29 -3.97 9.78 -13.51
C HIS A 29 -2.88 10.47 -12.69
N LEU A 30 -3.16 10.80 -11.44
CA LEU A 30 -2.17 11.40 -10.53
C LEU A 30 -1.03 10.41 -10.22
N ALA A 31 -1.36 9.15 -9.94
CA ALA A 31 -0.37 8.11 -9.66
C ALA A 31 0.55 7.82 -10.86
N SER A 32 0.01 7.82 -12.09
CA SER A 32 0.81 7.60 -13.32
C SER A 32 1.81 8.73 -13.61
N ARG A 33 1.64 9.90 -13.01
CA ARG A 33 2.53 11.06 -13.16
C ARG A 33 3.51 11.22 -12.00
N ALA A 34 3.34 10.44 -10.94
CA ALA A 34 4.22 10.49 -9.78
C ALA A 34 5.62 9.95 -10.14
N VAL A 35 6.65 10.71 -9.82
CA VAL A 35 8.07 10.37 -10.06
C VAL A 35 8.70 9.81 -8.80
N ASN A 36 8.09 10.07 -7.63
CA ASN A 36 8.58 9.66 -6.32
C ASN A 36 7.41 9.48 -5.33
N ILE A 37 7.74 8.99 -4.14
CA ILE A 37 6.75 8.75 -3.08
C ILE A 37 6.10 10.05 -2.58
N GLU A 38 6.83 11.17 -2.57
CA GLU A 38 6.28 12.46 -2.14
C GLU A 38 5.17 12.96 -3.09
N ASP A 39 5.26 12.67 -4.38
CA ASP A 39 4.18 12.99 -5.33
C ASP A 39 2.94 12.16 -5.07
N LEU A 40 3.10 10.87 -4.70
CA LEU A 40 1.99 10.02 -4.27
C LEU A 40 1.36 10.54 -2.97
N ARG A 41 2.18 10.98 -2.02
CA ARG A 41 1.71 11.58 -0.76
C ARG A 41 0.87 12.83 -1.02
N LYS A 42 1.33 13.74 -1.88
CA LYS A 42 0.57 14.95 -2.28
C LYS A 42 -0.75 14.59 -2.94
N SER A 43 -0.73 13.61 -3.83
CA SER A 43 -1.94 13.11 -4.49
C SER A 43 -2.93 12.51 -3.49
N SER A 44 -2.46 11.71 -2.56
CA SER A 44 -3.28 11.11 -1.50
C SER A 44 -3.93 12.17 -0.61
N ARG A 45 -3.22 13.26 -0.30
CA ARG A 45 -3.76 14.40 0.46
C ARG A 45 -4.96 15.06 -0.21
N ILE A 46 -5.01 15.06 -1.54
CA ILE A 46 -6.11 15.63 -2.31
C ILE A 46 -7.30 14.66 -2.38
N LEU A 47 -7.01 13.35 -2.49
CA LEU A 47 -8.02 12.32 -2.75
C LEU A 47 -8.68 11.78 -1.49
N LEU A 48 -7.95 11.72 -0.38
CA LEU A 48 -8.44 11.14 0.86
C LEU A 48 -9.08 12.20 1.77
N PRO A 49 -10.16 11.83 2.51
CA PRO A 49 -10.67 12.67 3.59
C PRO A 49 -9.57 12.98 4.62
N ALA A 50 -9.56 14.20 5.15
CA ALA A 50 -8.49 14.67 6.07
C ALA A 50 -8.20 13.73 7.25
N PRO A 51 -9.17 13.13 7.96
CA PRO A 51 -8.89 12.18 9.03
C PRO A 51 -8.19 10.90 8.55
N ILE A 52 -8.59 10.40 7.36
CA ILE A 52 -7.98 9.20 6.76
C ILE A 52 -6.55 9.49 6.30
N PHE A 53 -6.35 10.65 5.67
CA PHE A 53 -5.00 11.08 5.30
C PHE A 53 -4.12 11.27 6.54
N GLY A 54 -4.65 11.88 7.62
CA GLY A 54 -3.93 12.06 8.87
C GLY A 54 -3.50 10.73 9.51
N TYR A 55 -4.33 9.70 9.47
CA TYR A 55 -3.96 8.36 9.91
C TYR A 55 -2.83 7.76 9.07
N LEU A 56 -2.91 7.88 7.75
CA LEU A 56 -1.90 7.33 6.82
C LEU A 56 -0.56 8.06 6.92
N ASP A 57 -0.60 9.39 7.04
CA ASP A 57 0.57 10.27 6.97
C ASP A 57 1.23 10.52 8.34
N GLY A 58 0.47 10.39 9.42
CA GLY A 58 0.93 10.68 10.76
C GLY A 58 1.88 9.62 11.32
N ALA A 59 2.59 10.00 12.38
CA ALA A 59 3.46 9.12 13.16
C ALA A 59 3.31 9.43 14.66
N ALA A 60 4.00 8.67 15.53
CA ALA A 60 3.91 8.82 16.96
C ALA A 60 4.58 10.10 17.45
N ASP A 61 3.96 10.73 18.44
CA ASP A 61 4.45 11.90 19.18
C ASP A 61 4.93 13.03 18.23
N ASP A 62 6.18 13.45 18.37
CA ASP A 62 6.81 14.54 17.59
C ASP A 62 7.26 14.10 16.18
N GLU A 63 6.86 12.93 15.71
CA GLU A 63 7.18 12.36 14.38
C GLU A 63 8.69 12.25 14.08
N LEU A 64 9.54 12.16 15.08
CA LEU A 64 10.99 12.10 14.91
C LEU A 64 11.43 10.88 14.11
N SER A 65 10.83 9.71 14.35
CA SER A 65 11.13 8.49 13.61
C SER A 65 10.77 8.61 12.13
N LYS A 66 9.61 9.20 11.82
CA LYS A 66 9.18 9.48 10.45
C LYS A 66 10.17 10.39 9.73
N THR A 67 10.61 11.46 10.39
CA THR A 67 11.60 12.39 9.83
C THR A 67 12.93 11.67 9.58
N ARG A 68 13.41 10.87 10.52
CA ARG A 68 14.65 10.10 10.39
C ARG A 68 14.59 9.05 9.30
N ASN A 69 13.45 8.36 9.14
CA ASN A 69 13.25 7.37 8.07
C ASN A 69 13.50 7.94 6.66
N ASN A 70 13.35 9.25 6.48
CA ASN A 70 13.68 9.93 5.23
C ASN A 70 15.09 10.52 5.24
N SER A 71 15.44 11.28 6.30
CA SER A 71 16.69 12.04 6.35
C SER A 71 17.93 11.16 6.44
N ASP A 72 17.85 9.98 7.07
CA ASP A 72 19.00 9.10 7.24
C ASP A 72 19.52 8.52 5.92
N PHE A 73 18.68 8.44 4.88
CA PHE A 73 19.16 8.07 3.54
C PHE A 73 20.20 9.07 2.99
N ASN A 74 20.12 10.35 3.39
CA ASN A 74 21.08 11.37 2.97
C ASN A 74 22.50 11.17 3.55
N ARG A 75 22.66 10.23 4.50
CA ARG A 75 23.95 9.88 5.10
C ARG A 75 24.74 8.86 4.27
N TYR A 76 24.12 8.32 3.22
CA TYR A 76 24.71 7.30 2.35
C TYR A 76 24.96 7.90 0.97
N GLU A 77 26.16 7.69 0.45
CA GLU A 77 26.55 8.09 -0.89
C GLU A 77 26.87 6.84 -1.72
N LEU A 78 26.42 6.81 -2.95
CA LEU A 78 26.75 5.75 -3.89
C LEU A 78 28.03 6.13 -4.63
N LEU A 79 29.11 5.35 -4.41
CA LEU A 79 30.37 5.52 -5.12
C LEU A 79 30.34 4.67 -6.40
N PRO A 80 30.21 5.31 -7.59
CA PRO A 80 30.21 4.55 -8.83
C PRO A 80 31.58 3.95 -9.11
N ARG A 81 31.62 2.73 -9.64
CA ARG A 81 32.83 2.08 -10.14
C ARG A 81 32.84 2.15 -11.65
N PHE A 82 33.95 2.59 -12.23
CA PHE A 82 34.14 2.63 -13.68
C PHE A 82 34.77 1.32 -14.18
N LEU A 83 34.54 1.00 -15.45
CA LEU A 83 35.11 -0.16 -16.13
C LEU A 83 34.76 -1.51 -15.48
N VAL A 84 33.60 -1.59 -14.84
CA VAL A 84 33.04 -2.84 -14.32
C VAL A 84 31.99 -3.34 -15.30
N ASP A 85 32.03 -4.63 -15.61
CA ASP A 85 30.98 -5.26 -16.42
C ASP A 85 29.66 -5.28 -15.65
N VAL A 86 28.63 -4.68 -16.23
CA VAL A 86 27.26 -4.57 -15.69
C VAL A 86 26.22 -5.22 -16.60
N THR A 87 26.63 -6.12 -17.49
CA THR A 87 25.74 -6.84 -18.40
C THR A 87 24.78 -7.79 -17.66
N SER A 88 25.16 -8.23 -16.46
CA SER A 88 24.32 -9.04 -15.58
C SER A 88 24.38 -8.49 -14.17
N ILE A 89 23.27 -7.97 -13.69
CA ILE A 89 23.15 -7.43 -12.33
C ILE A 89 22.22 -8.35 -11.53
N ASP A 90 22.71 -8.90 -10.44
CA ASP A 90 21.93 -9.67 -9.46
C ASP A 90 21.75 -8.84 -8.19
N THR A 91 20.50 -8.48 -7.87
CA THR A 91 20.11 -7.77 -6.64
C THR A 91 19.39 -8.69 -5.66
N SER A 92 19.30 -9.98 -5.96
CA SER A 92 18.57 -10.94 -5.14
C SER A 92 19.21 -11.12 -3.76
N VAL A 93 18.37 -11.43 -2.78
CA VAL A 93 18.80 -11.69 -1.41
C VAL A 93 17.92 -12.76 -0.77
N ALA A 94 18.56 -13.64 0.00
CA ALA A 94 17.85 -14.56 0.87
C ALA A 94 17.63 -13.89 2.24
N ALA A 95 16.39 -13.66 2.62
CA ALA A 95 16.03 -13.05 3.89
C ALA A 95 14.95 -13.88 4.59
N MET A 96 15.24 -14.34 5.81
CA MET A 96 14.29 -15.04 6.69
C MET A 96 13.50 -16.17 6.00
N GLY A 97 14.20 -17.00 5.22
CA GLY A 97 13.62 -18.15 4.52
C GLY A 97 12.92 -17.82 3.20
N ALA A 98 12.93 -16.57 2.75
CA ALA A 98 12.40 -16.14 1.45
C ALA A 98 13.51 -15.66 0.53
N ASN A 99 13.42 -15.98 -0.76
CA ASN A 99 14.27 -15.43 -1.81
C ASN A 99 13.55 -14.21 -2.41
N LEU A 100 14.20 -13.06 -2.36
CA LEU A 100 13.66 -11.79 -2.82
C LEU A 100 14.46 -11.30 -4.04
N ALA A 101 13.81 -10.66 -4.99
CA ALA A 101 14.47 -10.09 -6.18
C ALA A 101 15.41 -8.94 -5.81
N PHE A 102 15.15 -8.25 -4.69
CA PHE A 102 16.02 -7.24 -4.10
C PHE A 102 15.65 -7.01 -2.62
N PRO A 103 16.52 -6.42 -1.79
CA PRO A 103 16.35 -6.34 -0.34
C PRO A 103 15.29 -5.33 0.09
N LEU A 104 14.03 -5.56 -0.30
CA LEU A 104 12.89 -4.74 0.08
C LEU A 104 11.77 -5.63 0.66
N ILE A 105 11.18 -5.14 1.73
CA ILE A 105 10.03 -5.78 2.40
C ILE A 105 8.94 -4.72 2.55
N CYS A 106 7.72 -5.05 2.12
CA CYS A 106 6.56 -4.19 2.34
C CYS A 106 6.06 -4.34 3.77
N SER A 107 6.17 -3.28 4.56
CA SER A 107 5.74 -3.24 5.96
C SER A 107 4.22 -3.42 6.11
N PRO A 108 3.76 -4.01 7.25
CA PRO A 108 2.34 -4.20 7.51
C PRO A 108 1.64 -2.86 7.73
N THR A 109 0.54 -2.65 7.02
CA THR A 109 -0.34 -1.49 7.19
C THR A 109 -1.76 -1.99 7.43
N GLY A 110 -2.35 -1.56 8.53
CA GLY A 110 -3.74 -1.91 8.84
C GLY A 110 -4.75 -1.07 8.08
N MET A 111 -5.97 -1.60 7.96
CA MET A 111 -7.14 -0.90 7.42
C MET A 111 -6.96 -0.36 5.99
N SER A 112 -6.25 -1.08 5.11
CA SER A 112 -5.87 -0.58 3.77
C SER A 112 -7.06 -0.23 2.88
N ARG A 113 -8.25 -0.82 3.12
CA ARG A 113 -9.49 -0.46 2.40
C ARG A 113 -10.02 0.94 2.73
N LEU A 114 -9.52 1.59 3.76
CA LEU A 114 -9.80 3.01 3.98
C LEU A 114 -9.13 3.92 2.93
N PHE A 115 -8.04 3.44 2.32
CA PHE A 115 -7.24 4.21 1.37
C PHE A 115 -7.55 3.83 -0.08
N HIS A 116 -7.83 2.55 -0.34
CA HIS A 116 -8.08 2.03 -1.67
C HIS A 116 -9.00 0.81 -1.61
N GLU A 117 -9.96 0.72 -2.52
CA GLU A 117 -11.00 -0.33 -2.53
C GLU A 117 -10.46 -1.76 -2.52
N LYS A 118 -9.33 -2.01 -3.19
CA LYS A 118 -8.67 -3.32 -3.22
C LYS A 118 -7.75 -3.57 -2.03
N GLY A 119 -7.47 -2.55 -1.21
CA GLY A 119 -6.69 -2.68 0.03
C GLY A 119 -5.46 -3.58 -0.10
N GLU A 120 -5.34 -4.52 0.82
CA GLU A 120 -4.23 -5.46 0.95
C GLU A 120 -4.06 -6.37 -0.28
N LEU A 121 -5.14 -6.69 -1.01
CA LEU A 121 -5.05 -7.53 -2.23
C LEU A 121 -4.22 -6.86 -3.32
N ALA A 122 -4.37 -5.53 -3.49
CA ALA A 122 -3.58 -4.79 -4.45
C ALA A 122 -2.10 -4.75 -4.06
N VAL A 123 -1.81 -4.58 -2.77
CA VAL A 123 -0.43 -4.55 -2.24
C VAL A 123 0.24 -5.90 -2.39
N ALA A 124 -0.43 -6.99 -1.99
CA ALA A 124 0.10 -8.35 -2.10
C ALA A 124 0.43 -8.72 -3.55
N SER A 125 -0.49 -8.40 -4.49
CA SER A 125 -0.26 -8.64 -5.92
C SER A 125 0.91 -7.79 -6.48
N ALA A 126 1.07 -6.56 -6.02
CA ALA A 126 2.19 -5.70 -6.42
C ALA A 126 3.53 -6.22 -5.88
N CYS A 127 3.57 -6.66 -4.62
CA CYS A 127 4.76 -7.26 -4.01
C CYS A 127 5.20 -8.53 -4.72
N GLU A 128 4.26 -9.42 -5.07
CA GLU A 128 4.56 -10.62 -5.86
C GLU A 128 5.17 -10.28 -7.22
N LYS A 129 4.57 -9.35 -7.96
CA LYS A 129 5.08 -8.90 -9.26
C LYS A 129 6.47 -8.29 -9.17
N ALA A 130 6.78 -7.62 -8.06
CA ALA A 130 8.09 -7.05 -7.79
C ALA A 130 9.10 -8.06 -7.23
N GLY A 131 8.68 -9.27 -6.89
CA GLY A 131 9.53 -10.29 -6.26
C GLY A 131 9.99 -9.92 -4.85
N ILE A 132 9.18 -9.16 -4.11
CA ILE A 132 9.46 -8.73 -2.73
C ILE A 132 8.49 -9.37 -1.74
N LEU A 133 8.86 -9.35 -0.46
CA LEU A 133 8.03 -9.88 0.62
C LEU A 133 6.94 -8.89 1.02
N TYR A 134 5.74 -9.39 1.20
CA TYR A 134 4.62 -8.66 1.76
C TYR A 134 4.37 -9.05 3.22
N SER A 135 4.18 -8.06 4.10
CA SER A 135 3.77 -8.28 5.49
C SER A 135 2.32 -7.90 5.69
N LEU A 136 1.48 -8.90 6.01
CA LEU A 136 0.07 -8.67 6.32
C LEU A 136 -0.09 -8.23 7.78
N SER A 137 -0.90 -7.20 8.02
CA SER A 137 -1.17 -6.68 9.36
C SER A 137 -2.24 -7.49 10.10
N THR A 138 -2.17 -7.57 11.43
CA THR A 138 -3.27 -8.05 12.29
C THR A 138 -4.57 -7.26 12.05
N LEU A 139 -4.46 -5.97 11.71
CA LEU A 139 -5.60 -5.10 11.38
C LEU A 139 -5.91 -5.07 9.89
N SER A 140 -5.60 -6.15 9.17
CA SER A 140 -5.97 -6.30 7.77
C SER A 140 -7.48 -6.26 7.58
N THR A 141 -7.93 -5.72 6.45
CA THR A 141 -9.34 -5.70 6.03
C THR A 141 -9.73 -6.88 5.16
N TYR A 142 -8.76 -7.72 4.82
CA TYR A 142 -8.92 -9.01 4.15
C TYR A 142 -8.31 -10.12 4.99
N SER A 143 -8.83 -11.34 4.86
CA SER A 143 -8.30 -12.52 5.55
C SER A 143 -6.96 -12.98 4.92
N ILE A 144 -6.24 -13.83 5.65
CA ILE A 144 -4.99 -14.44 5.16
C ILE A 144 -5.28 -15.27 3.90
N GLU A 145 -6.41 -15.97 3.88
CA GLU A 145 -6.86 -16.81 2.77
C GLU A 145 -7.08 -15.97 1.51
N GLU A 146 -7.88 -14.90 1.61
CA GLU A 146 -8.15 -14.00 0.48
C GLU A 146 -6.88 -13.38 -0.09
N VAL A 147 -5.93 -12.99 0.76
CA VAL A 147 -4.64 -12.47 0.32
C VAL A 147 -3.79 -13.56 -0.35
N THR A 148 -3.89 -14.81 0.11
CA THR A 148 -3.15 -15.94 -0.46
C THR A 148 -3.71 -16.38 -1.82
N GLU A 149 -5.03 -16.24 -2.02
CA GLU A 149 -5.67 -16.53 -3.30
C GLU A 149 -5.20 -15.61 -4.44
N VAL A 150 -4.87 -14.34 -4.13
CA VAL A 150 -4.46 -13.36 -5.15
C VAL A 150 -2.95 -13.24 -5.34
N SER A 151 -2.16 -13.84 -4.47
CA SER A 151 -0.69 -13.73 -4.51
C SER A 151 -0.05 -15.02 -3.99
N ALA A 152 0.84 -15.61 -4.78
CA ALA A 152 1.68 -16.74 -4.38
C ALA A 152 3.04 -16.31 -3.80
N GLY A 153 3.38 -15.02 -3.84
CA GLY A 153 4.65 -14.47 -3.35
C GLY A 153 4.86 -14.69 -1.85
N PRO A 154 6.09 -14.50 -1.36
CA PRO A 154 6.43 -14.68 0.06
C PRO A 154 5.68 -13.68 0.94
N LYS A 155 5.16 -14.16 2.05
CA LYS A 155 4.36 -13.36 2.99
C LYS A 155 4.76 -13.60 4.43
N TRP A 156 4.68 -12.55 5.22
CA TRP A 156 4.69 -12.60 6.67
C TRP A 156 3.37 -12.12 7.22
N PHE A 157 3.08 -12.53 8.44
CA PHE A 157 1.95 -12.02 9.22
C PHE A 157 2.48 -11.28 10.46
N GLN A 158 2.12 -10.01 10.60
CA GLN A 158 2.39 -9.23 11.80
C GLN A 158 1.29 -9.51 12.81
N MET A 159 1.66 -10.04 13.95
CA MET A 159 0.73 -10.43 15.01
C MET A 159 0.87 -9.52 16.23
N TYR A 160 -0.26 -9.07 16.78
CA TYR A 160 -0.30 -8.50 18.12
C TYR A 160 -0.35 -9.61 19.16
N VAL A 161 0.52 -9.50 20.17
CA VAL A 161 0.53 -10.45 21.29
C VAL A 161 -0.43 -9.94 22.35
N PHE A 162 -1.64 -10.52 22.39
CA PHE A 162 -2.64 -10.19 23.38
C PHE A 162 -2.39 -10.90 24.73
N LYS A 163 -2.91 -10.34 25.83
CA LYS A 163 -2.90 -11.02 27.15
C LYS A 163 -3.72 -12.30 27.11
N ASP A 164 -4.89 -12.24 26.47
CA ASP A 164 -5.71 -13.42 26.21
C ASP A 164 -5.12 -14.21 25.03
N ARG A 165 -4.55 -15.37 25.36
CA ARG A 165 -3.89 -16.25 24.39
C ARG A 165 -4.90 -16.99 23.47
N SER A 166 -6.19 -16.99 23.79
CA SER A 166 -7.21 -17.59 22.93
C SER A 166 -7.49 -16.77 21.67
N LEU A 167 -6.99 -15.53 21.60
CA LEU A 167 -7.11 -14.62 20.49
C LEU A 167 -5.91 -14.69 19.51
N ILE A 168 -4.98 -15.61 19.74
CA ILE A 168 -3.78 -15.85 18.92
C ILE A 168 -3.84 -17.29 18.30
#